data_8df86f52186e6754bca6d9ff7f2f026b
#
_entry.id   8df86f52186e6754bca6d9ff7f2f026b
#
_cell.length_a   1.000
_cell.length_b   1.000
_cell.length_c   1.000
_cell.angle_alpha   90.00
_cell.angle_beta   90.00
_cell.angle_gamma   90.00
#
_symmetry.space_group_name_H-M   'P 1'
#
loop_
_entity.id
_entity.type
_entity.pdbx_description
1 polymer ?
#
loop_
_entity_poly.entity_id
_entity_poly.type
_entity_poly.pdbx_seq_one_letter_code
_entity_poly.pdbx_strand_id
1 'polypeptide(L)' 'MQIGDLILTRDGELGIILTEPRLSEDCEPAGEAYPNEEYYLIDVQFPTWIEPLATDEVEIISYAQR' A
#
# COMPACT_ATOMS: atom_id res chain seq x y z
N MET A 1 6.39 -3.93 -7.23
CA MET A 1 5.46 -2.82 -6.94
C MET A 1 6.19 -1.52 -7.11
N GLN A 2 5.68 -0.67 -7.99
CA GLN A 2 6.38 0.55 -8.35
C GLN A 2 5.42 1.69 -8.46
N ILE A 3 5.97 2.90 -8.41
CA ILE A 3 5.16 4.10 -8.60
C ILE A 3 4.49 4.02 -9.94
N GLY A 4 3.19 4.31 -9.97
CA GLY A 4 2.42 4.27 -11.20
C GLY A 4 1.66 2.98 -11.43
N ASP A 5 1.95 1.96 -10.64
CA ASP A 5 1.20 0.71 -10.79
C ASP A 5 -0.24 0.93 -10.37
N LEU A 6 -1.15 0.26 -11.04
CA LEU A 6 -2.57 0.35 -10.72
C LEU A 6 -2.92 -0.80 -9.79
N ILE A 7 -3.56 -0.49 -8.69
CA ILE A 7 -3.88 -1.51 -7.71
C ILE A 7 -5.37 -1.55 -7.41
N LEU A 8 -5.78 -2.66 -6.83
CA LEU A 8 -7.16 -2.84 -6.42
C LEU A 8 -7.16 -3.21 -4.95
N THR A 9 -7.97 -2.54 -4.17
CA THR A 9 -8.08 -2.82 -2.74
C THR A 9 -9.08 -3.93 -2.52
N ARG A 10 -9.14 -4.40 -1.28
CA ARG A 10 -10.09 -5.44 -0.94
C ARG A 10 -11.51 -4.95 -1.06
N ASP A 11 -11.70 -3.65 -0.93
CA ASP A 11 -13.05 -3.09 -1.05
C ASP A 11 -13.42 -2.85 -2.50
N GLY A 12 -12.55 -3.16 -3.42
CA GLY A 12 -12.87 -3.00 -4.82
C GLY A 12 -12.56 -1.62 -5.38
N GLU A 13 -11.70 -0.86 -4.70
CA GLU A 13 -11.37 0.47 -5.17
C GLU A 13 -10.08 0.47 -5.94
N LEU A 14 -10.02 1.26 -6.98
CA LEU A 14 -8.82 1.35 -7.81
C LEU A 14 -8.00 2.55 -7.38
N GLY A 15 -6.69 2.37 -7.34
CA GLY A 15 -5.78 3.44 -6.99
C GLY A 15 -4.48 3.29 -7.72
N ILE A 16 -3.65 4.32 -7.64
CA ILE A 16 -2.36 4.35 -8.30
C ILE A 16 -1.30 4.58 -7.23
N ILE A 17 -0.24 3.81 -7.30
CA ILE A 17 0.82 3.90 -6.30
C ILE A 17 1.61 5.17 -6.52
N LEU A 18 1.75 5.96 -5.47
CA LEU A 18 2.46 7.23 -5.54
C LEU A 18 3.90 7.14 -5.03
N THR A 19 4.18 6.23 -4.12
CA THR A 19 5.51 6.13 -3.54
C THR A 19 5.97 4.70 -3.57
N GLU A 20 7.26 4.51 -3.41
CA GLU A 20 7.80 3.17 -3.34
C GLU A 20 7.49 2.58 -1.98
N PRO A 21 7.46 1.28 -1.86
CA PRO A 21 7.20 0.65 -0.58
C PRO A 21 8.25 1.06 0.44
N ARG A 22 7.81 1.36 1.64
CA ARG A 22 8.73 1.72 2.71
C ARG A 22 8.36 0.94 3.94
N LEU A 23 9.36 0.63 4.72
CA LEU A 23 9.15 -0.16 5.93
C LEU A 23 8.37 0.66 6.93
N SER A 24 7.40 0.04 7.53
CA SER A 24 6.55 0.74 8.47
C SER A 24 7.16 0.67 9.84
N GLU A 25 7.92 1.66 10.19
CA GLU A 25 8.54 1.64 11.47
C GLU A 25 7.69 2.24 12.53
N ASP A 26 6.86 3.15 12.16
CA ASP A 26 6.04 3.78 13.15
C ASP A 26 4.82 3.05 13.44
N CYS A 27 4.64 1.95 12.86
CA CYS A 27 3.51 1.22 13.15
C CYS A 27 3.59 0.78 14.53
N GLU A 28 2.88 1.38 15.32
CA GLU A 28 2.70 0.93 16.60
C GLU A 28 2.26 -0.42 16.51
N PRO A 29 2.96 -1.27 16.98
CA PRO A 29 2.61 -2.64 16.94
C PRO A 29 1.26 -2.67 17.47
N ALA A 30 0.41 -2.96 16.66
CA ALA A 30 -0.89 -3.15 17.00
C ALA A 30 -0.83 -3.98 18.17
N GLY A 31 -0.32 -3.49 19.04
CA GLY A 31 -0.29 -4.21 20.12
C GLY A 31 0.63 -5.27 20.07
N GLU A 32 0.55 -6.02 20.94
CA GLU A 32 1.45 -7.03 21.06
C GLU A 32 1.09 -8.21 20.28
N ALA A 33 0.03 -8.13 19.55
CA ALA A 33 -0.41 -9.30 18.82
C ALA A 33 0.61 -9.71 17.80
N TYR A 34 1.29 -8.77 17.18
CA TYR A 34 2.25 -9.10 16.14
C TYR A 34 3.50 -8.28 16.35
N PRO A 35 4.18 -8.51 17.44
CA PRO A 35 5.30 -7.64 17.78
C PRO A 35 6.47 -7.71 16.81
N ASN A 36 6.57 -8.78 16.07
CA ASN A 36 7.68 -8.91 15.17
C ASN A 36 7.32 -8.79 13.73
N GLU A 37 6.12 -8.36 13.46
CA GLU A 37 5.70 -8.34 12.08
C GLU A 37 6.05 -7.02 11.46
N GLU A 38 6.67 -7.06 10.33
CA GLU A 38 7.00 -5.86 9.60
C GLU A 38 6.22 -5.86 8.34
N TYR A 39 5.80 -4.72 7.90
CA TYR A 39 5.15 -4.67 6.62
C TYR A 39 5.49 -3.35 5.96
N TYR A 40 5.31 -3.28 4.67
CA TYR A 40 5.66 -2.12 3.90
C TYR A 40 4.41 -1.34 3.56
N LEU A 41 4.55 -0.03 3.55
CA LEU A 41 3.45 0.88 3.24
C LEU A 41 3.71 1.59 1.95
N ILE A 42 2.65 1.87 1.23
CA ILE A 42 2.72 2.68 0.03
C ILE A 42 1.63 3.71 0.12
N ASP A 43 1.84 4.86 -0.51
CA ASP A 43 0.79 5.86 -0.60
C ASP A 43 0.07 5.61 -1.91
N VAL A 44 -1.23 5.62 -1.87
CA VAL A 44 -2.05 5.30 -3.03
C VAL A 44 -2.98 6.45 -3.31
N GLN A 45 -3.03 6.87 -4.58
CA GLN A 45 -3.90 7.94 -5.00
C GLN A 45 -5.20 7.32 -5.49
N PHE A 46 -6.29 7.66 -4.84
CA PHE A 46 -7.62 7.29 -5.29
C PHE A 46 -8.24 8.52 -5.98
N PRO A 47 -9.40 8.37 -6.56
CA PRO A 47 -9.96 9.50 -7.33
C PRO A 47 -10.08 10.81 -6.57
N THR A 48 -10.39 10.72 -5.29
CA THR A 48 -10.60 11.94 -4.53
C THR A 48 -9.79 12.02 -3.25
N TRP A 49 -8.89 11.07 -3.00
CA TRP A 49 -8.10 11.13 -1.76
C TRP A 49 -6.83 10.30 -1.92
N ILE A 50 -5.93 10.46 -0.98
CA ILE A 50 -4.67 9.71 -0.93
C ILE A 50 -4.64 9.00 0.42
N GLU A 51 -4.24 7.75 0.40
CA GLU A 51 -4.29 6.96 1.62
C GLU A 51 -3.10 6.01 1.67
N PRO A 52 -2.46 5.86 2.82
CA PRO A 52 -1.38 4.87 2.95
C PRO A 52 -1.99 3.49 3.17
N LEU A 53 -1.44 2.51 2.51
CA LEU A 53 -1.93 1.14 2.62
C LEU A 53 -0.75 0.20 2.71
N ALA A 54 -0.95 -0.93 3.36
CA ALA A 54 0.07 -1.96 3.42
C ALA A 54 0.11 -2.67 2.08
N THR A 55 1.30 -3.09 1.68
CA THR A 55 1.44 -3.68 0.36
C THR A 55 0.69 -4.99 0.24
N ASP A 56 0.42 -5.68 1.35
CA ASP A 56 -0.31 -6.93 1.25
C ASP A 56 -1.81 -6.70 1.30
N GLU A 57 -2.27 -5.45 1.37
CA GLU A 57 -3.70 -5.17 1.36
C GLU A 57 -4.17 -4.80 -0.03
N VAL A 58 -3.30 -4.77 -1.01
CA VAL A 58 -3.68 -4.36 -2.35
C VAL A 58 -3.17 -5.39 -3.35
N GLU A 59 -3.79 -5.40 -4.51
CA GLU A 59 -3.39 -6.32 -5.56
C GLU A 59 -3.04 -5.49 -6.78
N ILE A 60 -1.91 -5.76 -7.39
CA ILE A 60 -1.51 -5.03 -8.59
C ILE A 60 -2.24 -5.62 -9.77
N ILE A 61 -3.00 -4.78 -10.45
CA ILE A 61 -3.74 -5.27 -11.60
C ILE A 61 -3.19 -4.74 -12.91
N SER A 62 -2.29 -3.76 -12.86
CA SER A 62 -1.66 -3.28 -14.07
C SER A 62 -0.35 -2.63 -13.67
N TYR A 63 0.74 -3.07 -14.28
CA TYR A 63 2.04 -2.55 -13.92
C TYR A 63 2.33 -1.29 -14.72
N ALA A 64 3.08 -0.39 -14.10
CA ALA A 64 3.43 0.85 -14.78
C ALA A 64 4.26 0.53 -16.01
N GLN A 65 4.15 1.37 -17.00
CA GLN A 65 4.96 1.23 -18.19
C GLN A 65 6.38 1.60 -17.86
N ARG A 66 7.33 0.94 -18.41
CA ARG A 66 8.73 1.22 -18.19
C ARG A 66 9.46 1.58 -19.44
#